data_129ad8f046463e7cd75eb4fb5f09c808
#
_entry.id   129ad8f046463e7cd75eb4fb5f09c808
#
_cell.length_a   1.000
_cell.length_b   1.000
_cell.length_c   1.000
_cell.angle_alpha   90.00
_cell.angle_beta   90.00
_cell.angle_gamma   90.00
#
_symmetry.space_group_name_H-M   'P 1'
#
loop_
_entity.id
_entity.type
_entity.pdbx_description
1 polymer ?
#
loop_
_entity_poly.entity_id
_entity_poly.type
_entity_poly.pdbx_seq_one_letter_code
_entity_poly.pdbx_strand_id
1 'polypeptide(L)'
;MFTLNSSNPVVIKQAKDGYRHSIEPFLLADFISLSTGCRILDVGTGCGIIPLLLTTRRAIEKIVAIEIQSSLYSLAVRNISMNGVADRVQLIHGDFISLRPSPSNGLFDFIISNPPFCKLNAGRINSNREKAIARHELSMDIESLMTGVNSFLKDG
;
A
#
# COMPACT_ATOMS: atom_id res chain seq x y z
N MET A 1 -5.89 -15.77 10.43
CA MET A 1 -5.02 -15.11 11.42
C MET A 1 -3.60 -15.55 11.07
N PHE A 2 -2.79 -14.68 10.52
CA PHE A 2 -1.40 -14.99 10.17
C PHE A 2 -0.51 -14.47 11.28
N THR A 3 0.21 -15.36 11.94
CA THR A 3 1.24 -15.03 12.93
C THR A 3 2.59 -15.03 12.23
N LEU A 4 3.09 -13.86 11.89
CA LEU A 4 4.51 -13.67 11.67
C LEU A 4 5.18 -13.65 13.06
N ASN A 5 6.35 -14.25 13.19
CA ASN A 5 7.15 -14.43 14.41
C ASN A 5 7.45 -13.10 15.17
N SER A 6 6.44 -12.39 15.60
CA SER A 6 6.52 -11.22 16.45
C SER A 6 5.58 -11.42 17.65
N SER A 7 6.00 -10.95 18.79
CA SER A 7 5.23 -10.94 20.04
C SER A 7 3.86 -10.22 19.92
N ASN A 8 3.59 -9.54 18.79
CA ASN A 8 2.33 -8.91 18.44
C ASN A 8 1.85 -9.39 17.06
N PRO A 9 0.81 -10.24 17.00
CA PRO A 9 0.24 -10.67 15.73
C PRO A 9 -0.45 -9.49 15.03
N VAL A 10 -0.15 -9.30 13.73
CA VAL A 10 -0.85 -8.31 12.91
C VAL A 10 -2.28 -8.78 12.66
N VAL A 11 -3.25 -7.92 12.98
CA VAL A 11 -4.68 -8.17 12.77
C VAL A 11 -5.15 -7.40 11.55
N ILE A 12 -5.67 -8.10 10.54
CA ILE A 12 -6.14 -7.48 9.29
C ILE A 12 -7.61 -7.83 9.06
N LYS A 13 -8.43 -6.79 8.88
CA LYS A 13 -9.79 -6.92 8.35
C LYS A 13 -9.77 -6.71 6.84
N GLN A 14 -10.54 -7.54 6.15
CA GLN A 14 -10.76 -7.47 4.70
C GLN A 14 -12.25 -7.36 4.41
N ALA A 15 -12.61 -6.81 3.26
CA ALA A 15 -13.98 -6.82 2.79
C ALA A 15 -14.44 -8.27 2.55
N LYS A 16 -15.68 -8.60 2.96
CA LYS A 16 -16.23 -9.97 2.81
C LYS A 16 -16.32 -10.36 1.34
N ASP A 17 -16.71 -9.43 0.47
CA ASP A 17 -17.00 -9.65 -0.95
C ASP A 17 -16.00 -8.93 -1.89
N GLY A 18 -14.92 -8.33 -1.33
CA GLY A 18 -13.91 -7.57 -2.05
C GLY A 18 -12.67 -8.38 -2.46
N TYR A 19 -11.67 -7.65 -2.93
CA TYR A 19 -10.34 -8.19 -3.20
C TYR A 19 -9.72 -8.72 -1.90
N ARG A 20 -9.30 -9.98 -1.93
CA ARG A 20 -8.48 -10.57 -0.86
C ARG A 20 -7.04 -10.56 -1.31
N HIS A 21 -6.16 -10.07 -0.45
CA HIS A 21 -4.73 -10.20 -0.72
C HIS A 21 -4.34 -11.68 -0.75
N SER A 22 -3.44 -12.00 -1.62
CA SER A 22 -2.82 -13.30 -1.73
C SER A 22 -1.47 -13.32 -0.99
N ILE A 23 -0.48 -14.01 -1.49
CA ILE A 23 0.86 -14.11 -0.87
C ILE A 23 1.77 -12.93 -1.22
N GLU A 24 1.49 -12.20 -2.31
CA GLU A 24 2.39 -11.17 -2.85
C GLU A 24 2.75 -10.07 -1.84
N PRO A 25 1.82 -9.50 -1.04
CA PRO A 25 2.18 -8.49 -0.04
C PRO A 25 3.21 -8.98 0.97
N PHE A 26 3.15 -10.27 1.33
CA PHE A 26 4.09 -10.88 2.28
C PHE A 26 5.48 -11.03 1.65
N LEU A 27 5.53 -11.51 0.41
CA LEU A 27 6.79 -11.65 -0.34
C LEU A 27 7.41 -10.28 -0.58
N LEU A 28 6.61 -9.28 -0.97
CA LEU A 28 7.08 -7.93 -1.22
C LEU A 28 7.63 -7.29 0.06
N ALA A 29 6.91 -7.41 1.18
CA ALA A 29 7.38 -6.91 2.46
C ALA A 29 8.67 -7.62 2.93
N ASP A 30 8.88 -8.89 2.58
CA ASP A 30 10.09 -9.63 2.93
C ASP A 30 11.27 -9.33 2.02
N PHE A 31 11.02 -9.04 0.76
CA PHE A 31 12.04 -8.76 -0.26
C PHE A 31 12.87 -7.50 0.03
N ILE A 32 12.30 -6.53 0.75
CA ILE A 32 12.92 -5.22 0.96
C ILE A 32 14.01 -5.32 2.02
N SER A 33 15.25 -5.02 1.63
CA SER A 33 16.37 -4.85 2.57
C SER A 33 16.35 -3.42 3.14
N LEU A 34 16.03 -3.29 4.42
CA LEU A 34 15.84 -2.00 5.08
C LEU A 34 17.09 -1.60 5.87
N SER A 35 17.55 -0.38 5.67
CA SER A 35 18.45 0.32 6.60
C SER A 35 17.65 0.99 7.73
N THR A 36 18.31 1.32 8.83
CA THR A 36 17.66 2.01 9.97
C THR A 36 17.23 3.42 9.56
N GLY A 37 16.02 3.80 9.96
CA GLY A 37 15.45 5.12 9.68
C GLY A 37 14.83 5.28 8.30
N CYS A 38 14.51 4.15 7.61
CA CYS A 38 13.87 4.21 6.29
C CYS A 38 12.49 4.82 6.32
N ARG A 39 12.21 5.63 5.31
CA ARG A 39 10.90 6.16 4.96
C ARG A 39 10.39 5.48 3.69
N ILE A 40 9.15 5.01 3.73
CA ILE A 40 8.57 4.20 2.66
C ILE A 40 7.27 4.83 2.19
N LEU A 41 7.07 4.85 0.86
CA LEU A 41 5.78 5.18 0.25
C LEU A 41 5.16 3.88 -0.31
N ASP A 42 3.93 3.58 0.11
CA ASP A 42 3.12 2.47 -0.42
C ASP A 42 2.00 3.03 -1.30
N VAL A 43 2.10 2.78 -2.60
CA VAL A 43 1.15 3.29 -3.61
C VAL A 43 0.09 2.23 -3.92
N GLY A 44 -1.18 2.59 -3.68
CA GLY A 44 -2.29 1.65 -3.81
C GLY A 44 -2.33 0.65 -2.64
N THR A 45 -2.27 1.18 -1.41
CA THR A 45 -2.12 0.36 -0.20
C THR A 45 -3.28 -0.62 0.05
N GLY A 46 -4.41 -0.41 -0.60
CA GLY A 46 -5.60 -1.22 -0.39
C GLY A 46 -6.09 -1.16 1.07
N CYS A 47 -6.19 -2.31 1.71
CA CYS A 47 -6.58 -2.39 3.13
C CYS A 47 -5.43 -2.11 4.12
N GLY A 48 -4.26 -1.68 3.65
CA GLY A 48 -3.12 -1.34 4.49
C GLY A 48 -2.26 -2.53 4.93
N ILE A 49 -2.28 -3.65 4.18
CA ILE A 49 -1.56 -4.86 4.57
C ILE A 49 -0.04 -4.66 4.53
N ILE A 50 0.52 -4.06 3.48
CA ILE A 50 1.96 -3.85 3.35
C ILE A 50 2.49 -2.94 4.47
N PRO A 51 1.90 -1.77 4.75
CA PRO A 51 2.29 -0.96 5.90
C PRO A 51 2.28 -1.73 7.20
N LEU A 52 1.25 -2.53 7.48
CA LEU A 52 1.16 -3.32 8.70
C LEU A 52 2.28 -4.35 8.81
N LEU A 53 2.59 -5.08 7.73
CA LEU A 53 3.69 -6.03 7.70
C LEU A 53 5.04 -5.33 7.95
N LEU A 54 5.23 -4.18 7.34
CA LEU A 54 6.46 -3.40 7.45
C LEU A 54 6.64 -2.79 8.85
N THR A 55 5.56 -2.40 9.55
CA THR A 55 5.67 -1.87 10.93
C THR A 55 6.18 -2.88 11.94
N THR A 56 6.17 -4.19 11.63
CA THR A 56 6.82 -5.19 12.48
C THR A 56 8.35 -5.07 12.48
N ARG A 57 8.92 -4.35 11.51
CA ARG A 57 10.37 -4.12 11.37
C ARG A 57 10.76 -2.82 12.06
N ARG A 58 11.75 -2.88 12.95
CA ARG A 58 12.22 -1.72 13.73
C ARG A 58 12.99 -0.69 12.90
N ALA A 59 13.51 -1.10 11.73
CA ALA A 59 14.28 -0.23 10.85
C ALA A 59 13.48 0.90 10.20
N ILE A 60 12.14 0.83 10.20
CA ILE A 60 11.28 1.79 9.51
C ILE A 60 10.93 2.95 10.44
N GLU A 61 11.22 4.16 9.99
CA GLU A 61 10.85 5.40 10.67
C GLU A 61 9.39 5.77 10.39
N LYS A 62 9.02 5.86 9.11
CA LYS A 62 7.70 6.31 8.67
C LYS A 62 7.27 5.62 7.39
N ILE A 63 5.99 5.27 7.33
CA ILE A 63 5.33 4.81 6.11
C ILE A 63 4.25 5.82 5.74
N VAL A 64 4.27 6.28 4.50
CA VAL A 64 3.16 7.00 3.89
C VAL A 64 2.47 6.02 2.94
N ALA A 65 1.16 5.87 3.06
CA ALA A 65 0.40 4.94 2.25
C ALA A 65 -0.77 5.65 1.60
N ILE A 66 -0.89 5.54 0.29
CA ILE A 66 -1.92 6.23 -0.49
C ILE A 66 -2.90 5.23 -1.10
N GLU A 67 -4.20 5.57 -1.04
CA GLU A 67 -5.28 4.77 -1.61
C GLU A 67 -6.34 5.68 -2.21
N ILE A 68 -6.72 5.38 -3.46
CA ILE A 68 -7.70 6.16 -4.22
C ILE A 68 -9.13 5.74 -3.89
N GLN A 69 -9.36 4.47 -3.58
CA GLN A 69 -10.70 3.95 -3.29
C GLN A 69 -11.10 4.23 -1.85
N SER A 70 -12.15 5.03 -1.64
CA SER A 70 -12.61 5.43 -0.31
C SER A 70 -13.00 4.26 0.60
N SER A 71 -13.52 3.17 0.04
CA SER A 71 -13.87 1.95 0.78
C SER A 71 -12.63 1.25 1.34
N LEU A 72 -11.58 1.10 0.52
CA LEU A 72 -10.31 0.49 0.91
C LEU A 72 -9.52 1.40 1.85
N TYR A 73 -9.50 2.72 1.57
CA TYR A 73 -8.91 3.71 2.49
C TYR A 73 -9.53 3.64 3.89
N SER A 74 -10.87 3.60 3.97
CA SER A 74 -11.57 3.49 5.26
C SER A 74 -11.22 2.19 6.00
N LEU A 75 -11.01 1.10 5.25
CA LEU A 75 -10.60 -0.18 5.78
C LEU A 75 -9.15 -0.13 6.28
N ALA A 76 -8.25 0.53 5.52
CA ALA A 76 -6.86 0.77 5.93
C ALA A 76 -6.78 1.59 7.23
N VAL A 77 -7.55 2.70 7.34
CA VAL A 77 -7.64 3.50 8.57
C VAL A 77 -8.00 2.63 9.76
N ARG A 78 -9.02 1.78 9.62
CA ARG A 78 -9.44 0.86 10.68
C ARG A 78 -8.35 -0.14 11.04
N ASN A 79 -7.68 -0.73 10.05
CA ASN A 79 -6.63 -1.71 10.25
C ASN A 79 -5.41 -1.09 10.96
N ILE A 80 -4.96 0.09 10.53
CA ILE A 80 -3.84 0.82 11.16
C ILE A 80 -4.17 1.16 12.62
N SER A 81 -5.39 1.67 12.87
CA SER A 81 -5.84 2.00 14.23
C SER A 81 -5.89 0.77 15.13
N MET A 82 -6.46 -0.35 14.64
CA MET A 82 -6.58 -1.61 15.42
C MET A 82 -5.23 -2.20 15.81
N ASN A 83 -4.18 -1.97 15.01
CA ASN A 83 -2.83 -2.44 15.30
C ASN A 83 -1.98 -1.43 16.08
N GLY A 84 -2.53 -0.26 16.42
CA GLY A 84 -1.84 0.76 17.25
C GLY A 84 -0.60 1.36 16.59
N VAL A 85 -0.56 1.46 15.25
CA VAL A 85 0.62 1.93 14.49
C VAL A 85 0.39 3.25 13.75
N ALA A 86 -0.62 4.01 14.15
CA ALA A 86 -0.99 5.27 13.50
C ALA A 86 0.09 6.36 13.64
N ASP A 87 0.98 6.27 14.60
CA ASP A 87 2.16 7.12 14.77
C ASP A 87 3.21 6.89 13.67
N ARG A 88 3.30 5.67 13.16
CA ARG A 88 4.27 5.24 12.15
C ARG A 88 3.70 5.18 10.72
N VAL A 89 2.38 5.10 10.56
CA VAL A 89 1.72 4.98 9.26
C VAL A 89 0.80 6.18 9.03
N GLN A 90 1.13 6.98 8.03
CA GLN A 90 0.28 8.08 7.54
C GLN A 90 -0.50 7.60 6.32
N LEU A 91 -1.83 7.67 6.40
CA LEU A 91 -2.70 7.33 5.27
C LEU A 91 -3.14 8.59 4.52
N ILE A 92 -3.10 8.52 3.19
CA ILE A 92 -3.57 9.58 2.29
C ILE A 92 -4.69 8.99 1.42
N HIS A 93 -5.86 9.62 1.43
CA HIS A 93 -6.93 9.29 0.49
C HIS A 93 -6.77 10.16 -0.77
N GLY A 94 -6.42 9.57 -1.89
CA GLY A 94 -6.23 10.31 -3.13
C GLY A 94 -5.52 9.51 -4.22
N ASP A 95 -5.33 10.18 -5.35
CA ASP A 95 -4.62 9.66 -6.49
C ASP A 95 -3.12 10.01 -6.38
N PHE A 96 -2.26 8.99 -6.49
CA PHE A 96 -0.81 9.15 -6.47
C PHE A 96 -0.32 10.11 -7.57
N ILE A 97 -0.91 10.07 -8.77
CA ILE A 97 -0.50 10.93 -9.88
C ILE A 97 -0.72 12.41 -9.56
N SER A 98 -1.72 12.71 -8.74
CA SER A 98 -2.03 14.06 -8.27
C SER A 98 -1.21 14.49 -7.05
N LEU A 99 -0.54 13.55 -6.38
CA LEU A 99 0.29 13.84 -5.23
C LEU A 99 1.52 14.66 -5.65
N ARG A 100 1.96 15.54 -4.77
CA ARG A 100 3.20 16.29 -4.95
C ARG A 100 4.07 16.13 -3.71
N PRO A 101 5.39 16.06 -3.85
CA PRO A 101 6.29 16.12 -2.71
C PRO A 101 6.02 17.37 -1.88
N SER A 102 5.98 17.21 -0.58
CA SER A 102 5.74 18.32 0.36
C SER A 102 6.56 18.08 1.65
N PRO A 103 6.74 19.12 2.48
CA PRO A 103 7.44 18.94 3.75
C PRO A 103 6.80 17.87 4.65
N SER A 104 5.49 17.63 4.52
CA SER A 104 4.77 16.64 5.32
C SER A 104 4.93 15.21 4.84
N ASN A 105 5.08 14.98 3.52
CA ASN A 105 5.29 13.65 2.96
C ASN A 105 6.73 13.37 2.52
N GLY A 106 7.57 14.42 2.31
CA GLY A 106 9.02 14.32 2.12
C GLY A 106 9.46 13.44 0.95
N LEU A 107 10.75 13.06 0.99
CA LEU A 107 11.31 12.04 0.09
C LEU A 107 11.43 10.70 0.80
N PHE A 108 11.40 9.63 0.02
CA PHE A 108 11.36 8.24 0.49
C PHE A 108 12.61 7.48 0.08
N ASP A 109 13.01 6.53 0.92
CA ASP A 109 14.10 5.60 0.62
C ASP A 109 13.62 4.49 -0.30
N PHE A 110 12.33 4.11 -0.17
CA PHE A 110 11.68 3.09 -0.99
C PHE A 110 10.28 3.53 -1.37
N ILE A 111 9.89 3.18 -2.59
CA ILE A 111 8.50 3.24 -3.05
C ILE A 111 8.07 1.84 -3.43
N ILE A 112 6.92 1.44 -2.92
CA ILE A 112 6.36 0.10 -3.08
C ILE A 112 4.99 0.25 -3.72
N SER A 113 4.66 -0.67 -4.62
CA SER A 113 3.30 -0.83 -5.13
C SER A 113 3.04 -2.30 -5.39
N ASN A 114 1.88 -2.78 -4.97
CA ASN A 114 1.37 -4.12 -5.31
C ASN A 114 0.04 -3.96 -6.06
N PRO A 115 0.07 -3.49 -7.32
CA PRO A 115 -1.14 -3.30 -8.10
C PRO A 115 -1.79 -4.65 -8.41
N PRO A 116 -3.12 -4.75 -8.46
CA PRO A 116 -3.77 -5.98 -8.89
C PRO A 116 -3.42 -6.28 -10.34
N PHE A 117 -2.76 -7.43 -10.55
CA PHE A 117 -2.37 -7.92 -11.86
C PHE A 117 -3.60 -8.42 -12.63
N CYS A 118 -4.27 -7.54 -13.38
CA CYS A 118 -5.29 -7.94 -14.34
C CYS A 118 -4.92 -7.45 -15.73
N LYS A 119 -4.53 -8.36 -16.63
CA LYS A 119 -4.47 -8.07 -18.06
C LYS A 119 -5.84 -7.57 -18.51
N LEU A 120 -5.91 -6.44 -19.17
CA LEU A 120 -7.12 -5.81 -19.72
C LEU A 120 -7.99 -6.74 -20.60
N ASN A 121 -7.47 -7.89 -21.03
CA ASN A 121 -8.11 -8.84 -21.94
C ASN A 121 -8.39 -10.23 -21.37
N ALA A 122 -8.24 -10.47 -20.08
CA ALA A 122 -8.49 -11.77 -19.48
C ALA A 122 -9.92 -11.88 -18.93
N GLY A 123 -10.88 -12.13 -19.82
CA GLY A 123 -12.16 -12.76 -19.53
C GLY A 123 -13.16 -12.01 -18.65
N ARG A 124 -14.45 -12.18 -18.98
CA ARG A 124 -15.71 -11.84 -18.29
C ARG A 124 -15.62 -10.72 -17.23
N ILE A 125 -16.21 -9.59 -17.58
CA ILE A 125 -16.54 -8.50 -16.65
C ILE A 125 -17.30 -9.11 -15.45
N ASN A 126 -16.62 -9.21 -14.33
CA ASN A 126 -17.26 -9.63 -13.08
C ASN A 126 -18.14 -8.46 -12.61
N SER A 127 -19.40 -8.73 -12.31
CA SER A 127 -20.44 -7.77 -11.90
C SER A 127 -20.14 -7.05 -10.56
N ASN A 128 -19.03 -7.32 -9.93
CA ASN A 128 -18.62 -6.64 -8.72
C ASN A 128 -17.91 -5.32 -9.08
N ARG A 129 -18.62 -4.22 -8.85
CA ARG A 129 -18.22 -2.84 -9.16
C ARG A 129 -16.84 -2.47 -8.61
N GLU A 130 -16.48 -2.94 -7.41
CA GLU A 130 -15.16 -2.70 -6.80
C GLU A 130 -14.03 -3.39 -7.58
N LYS A 131 -14.27 -4.62 -8.06
CA LYS A 131 -13.31 -5.33 -8.91
C LYS A 131 -13.20 -4.72 -10.31
N ALA A 132 -14.29 -4.17 -10.83
CA ALA A 132 -14.29 -3.47 -12.11
C ALA A 132 -13.56 -2.11 -11.98
N ILE A 133 -13.79 -1.38 -10.90
CA ILE A 133 -13.10 -0.13 -10.57
C ILE A 133 -11.62 -0.39 -10.33
N ALA A 134 -11.25 -1.40 -9.53
CA ALA A 134 -9.87 -1.82 -9.37
C ALA A 134 -9.21 -2.19 -10.71
N ARG A 135 -9.94 -2.73 -11.68
CA ARG A 135 -9.45 -3.02 -13.03
C ARG A 135 -9.35 -1.80 -13.93
N HIS A 136 -10.21 -0.80 -13.76
CA HIS A 136 -10.22 0.44 -14.55
C HIS A 136 -9.33 1.53 -13.96
N GLU A 137 -9.24 1.63 -12.65
CA GLU A 137 -8.37 2.59 -11.95
C GLU A 137 -6.89 2.14 -11.96
N LEU A 138 -6.65 0.87 -12.28
CA LEU A 138 -5.32 0.32 -12.52
C LEU A 138 -4.78 0.55 -13.93
N SER A 139 -5.41 1.36 -14.70
CA SER A 139 -4.73 2.04 -15.78
C SER A 139 -3.84 3.20 -15.28
N MET A 140 -3.34 3.10 -14.06
CA MET A 140 -2.08 3.76 -13.77
C MET A 140 -1.06 3.04 -14.64
N ASP A 141 -0.87 3.59 -15.84
CA ASP A 141 0.14 3.16 -16.74
C ASP A 141 1.46 3.09 -15.97
N ILE A 142 2.16 1.97 -16.07
CA ILE A 142 3.46 1.79 -15.42
C ILE A 142 4.38 2.99 -15.71
N GLU A 143 4.29 3.59 -16.88
CA GLU A 143 5.04 4.78 -17.27
C GLU A 143 4.68 6.00 -16.40
N SER A 144 3.41 6.22 -16.13
CA SER A 144 2.93 7.29 -15.25
C SER A 144 3.37 7.06 -13.80
N LEU A 145 3.32 5.82 -13.33
CA LEU A 145 3.84 5.44 -12.01
C LEU A 145 5.33 5.72 -11.93
N MET A 146 6.12 5.24 -12.89
CA MET A 146 7.57 5.41 -12.92
C MET A 146 7.99 6.88 -13.02
N THR A 147 7.26 7.67 -13.78
CA THR A 147 7.50 9.13 -13.89
C THR A 147 7.22 9.84 -12.57
N GLY A 148 6.09 9.48 -11.91
CA GLY A 148 5.72 10.05 -10.62
C GLY A 148 6.70 9.67 -9.50
N VAL A 149 7.13 8.41 -9.47
CA VAL A 149 8.04 7.84 -8.46
C VAL A 149 9.34 8.62 -8.34
N ASN A 150 9.95 9.01 -9.45
CA ASN A 150 11.24 9.73 -9.45
C ASN A 150 11.22 11.04 -8.64
N SER A 151 10.08 11.71 -8.57
CA SER A 151 9.95 12.96 -7.81
C SER A 151 9.87 12.75 -6.30
N PHE A 152 9.65 11.52 -5.84
CA PHE A 152 9.48 11.16 -4.43
C PHE A 152 10.65 10.36 -3.87
N LEU A 153 11.54 9.83 -4.70
CA LEU A 153 12.73 9.11 -4.23
C LEU A 153 13.84 10.07 -3.80
N LYS A 154 14.57 9.68 -2.78
CA LYS A 154 15.85 10.30 -2.44
C LYS A 154 16.88 9.97 -3.52
N ASP A 155 17.78 10.90 -3.76
CA ASP A 155 18.99 10.61 -4.55
C ASP A 155 19.82 9.55 -3.82
N GLY A 156 20.23 8.50 -4.57
CA GLY A 156 20.99 7.36 -4.04
C GLY A 156 22.47 7.68 -3.83
#